data_e605caaaf979dbdfc6b2e09ae7cb0deb
#
_entry.id   e605caaaf979dbdfc6b2e09ae7cb0deb
#
_cell.length_a   1.000
_cell.length_b   1.000
_cell.length_c   1.000
_cell.angle_alpha   90.00
_cell.angle_beta   90.00
_cell.angle_gamma   90.00
#
_symmetry.space_group_name_H-M   'P 1'
#
loop_
_entity.id
_entity.type
_entity.pdbx_description
1 polymer ?
#
loop_
_entity_poly.entity_id
_entity_poly.type
_entity_poly.pdbx_seq_one_letter_code
_entity_poly.pdbx_strand_id
1 'polypeptide(L)'
;MPSIRKLKKSIDYLIFEVISDCFTFGTIHPEDNAEEVSSIIADAVSLRNDLIRRANNPEKNDDPKSVRSHFQLVEKDLFVGTDKLCTRLSDLHGKVK
;
A
#
# COMPACT_ATOMS: atom_id res chain seq x y z
N MET A 1 -7.04 10.13 -18.99
CA MET A 1 -5.72 9.60 -18.62
C MET A 1 -5.46 9.80 -17.14
N PRO A 2 -5.13 8.75 -16.42
CA PRO A 2 -4.71 8.97 -15.03
C PRO A 2 -3.40 9.72 -15.02
N SER A 3 -3.34 10.82 -14.30
CA SER A 3 -2.10 11.56 -14.17
C SER A 3 -1.22 10.89 -13.12
N ILE A 4 0.11 11.02 -13.28
CA ILE A 4 1.07 10.52 -12.31
C ILE A 4 0.78 11.11 -10.93
N ARG A 5 0.40 12.39 -10.89
CA ARG A 5 0.07 13.08 -9.64
C ARG A 5 -1.10 12.42 -8.91
N LYS A 6 -2.18 12.09 -9.66
CA LYS A 6 -3.34 11.43 -9.07
C LYS A 6 -3.00 10.03 -8.58
N LEU A 7 -2.22 9.30 -9.36
CA LEU A 7 -1.79 7.96 -8.97
C LEU A 7 -0.97 8.00 -7.67
N LYS A 8 -0.03 8.93 -7.58
CA LYS A 8 0.78 9.09 -6.36
C LYS A 8 -0.07 9.46 -5.15
N LYS A 9 -1.08 10.31 -5.33
CA LYS A 9 -2.00 10.66 -4.26
C LYS A 9 -2.78 9.44 -3.79
N SER A 10 -3.24 8.61 -4.72
CA SER A 10 -3.96 7.38 -4.38
C SER A 10 -3.06 6.41 -3.61
N ILE A 11 -1.81 6.28 -4.04
CA ILE A 11 -0.83 5.43 -3.35
C ILE A 11 -0.65 5.92 -1.91
N ASP A 12 -0.36 7.20 -1.73
CA ASP A 12 -0.13 7.76 -0.41
C ASP A 12 -1.38 7.66 0.47
N TYR A 13 -2.55 7.92 -0.09
CA TYR A 13 -3.80 7.86 0.66
C TYR A 13 -4.08 6.45 1.19
N LEU A 14 -4.02 5.45 0.33
CA LEU A 14 -4.34 4.08 0.73
C LEU A 14 -3.29 3.50 1.67
N ILE A 15 -2.01 3.78 1.42
CA ILE A 15 -0.93 3.31 2.30
C ILE A 15 -1.04 4.00 3.66
N PHE A 16 -1.33 5.30 3.67
CA PHE A 16 -1.50 6.04 4.91
C PHE A 16 -2.65 5.48 5.75
N GLU A 17 -3.75 5.10 5.09
CA GLU A 17 -4.88 4.48 5.80
C GLU A 17 -4.47 3.17 6.48
N VAL A 18 -3.71 2.32 5.78
CA VAL A 18 -3.22 1.07 6.36
C VAL A 18 -2.35 1.35 7.58
N ILE A 19 -1.42 2.29 7.46
CA ILE A 19 -0.52 2.64 8.55
C ILE A 19 -1.30 3.23 9.72
N SER A 20 -2.27 4.09 9.44
CA SER A 20 -3.13 4.69 10.46
C SER A 20 -3.91 3.62 11.23
N ASP A 21 -4.45 2.64 10.52
CA ASP A 21 -5.16 1.52 11.16
C ASP A 21 -4.22 0.69 12.02
N CYS A 22 -2.97 0.51 11.59
CA CYS A 22 -1.96 -0.19 12.39
C CYS A 22 -1.66 0.56 13.68
N PHE A 23 -1.52 1.87 13.62
CA PHE A 23 -1.29 2.68 14.81
C PHE A 23 -2.49 2.62 15.76
N THR A 24 -3.69 2.67 15.22
CA THR A 24 -4.90 2.54 16.02
C THR A 24 -4.94 1.20 16.74
N PHE A 25 -4.67 0.13 16.01
CA PHE A 25 -4.59 -1.21 16.60
C PHE A 25 -3.55 -1.27 17.71
N GLY A 26 -2.35 -0.74 17.45
CA GLY A 26 -1.27 -0.73 18.43
C GLY A 26 -1.57 0.09 19.66
N THR A 27 -2.37 1.16 19.52
CA THR A 27 -2.79 1.99 20.63
C THR A 27 -3.81 1.26 21.51
N ILE A 28 -4.76 0.56 20.89
CA ILE A 28 -5.80 -0.18 21.60
C ILE A 28 -5.24 -1.45 22.24
N HIS A 29 -4.31 -2.10 21.55
CA HIS A 29 -3.73 -3.37 21.97
C HIS A 29 -2.19 -3.30 22.01
N PRO A 30 -1.62 -2.49 22.92
CA PRO A 30 -0.18 -2.19 22.88
C PRO A 30 0.73 -3.39 23.13
N GLU A 31 0.23 -4.44 23.76
CA GLU A 31 1.02 -5.64 24.05
C GLU A 31 0.70 -6.82 23.15
N ASP A 32 -0.30 -6.66 22.28
CA ASP A 32 -0.75 -7.76 21.43
C ASP A 32 -0.16 -7.63 20.03
N ASN A 33 0.60 -8.65 19.63
CA ASN A 33 1.08 -8.76 18.24
C ASN A 33 1.90 -7.56 17.77
N ALA A 34 2.68 -6.93 18.66
CA ALA A 34 3.45 -5.73 18.31
C ALA A 34 4.42 -5.97 17.15
N GLU A 35 5.05 -7.15 17.09
CA GLU A 35 5.97 -7.47 16.01
C GLU A 35 5.23 -7.60 14.67
N GLU A 36 4.05 -8.20 14.69
CA GLU A 36 3.23 -8.34 13.49
C GLU A 36 2.77 -6.98 12.98
N VAL A 37 2.33 -6.10 13.88
CA VAL A 37 1.93 -4.74 13.51
C VAL A 37 3.10 -3.98 12.90
N SER A 38 4.28 -4.08 13.50
CA SER A 38 5.48 -3.44 12.96
C SER A 38 5.84 -3.98 11.57
N SER A 39 5.66 -5.30 11.39
CA SER A 39 5.91 -5.94 10.10
C SER A 39 4.95 -5.43 9.02
N ILE A 40 3.68 -5.27 9.36
CA ILE A 40 2.68 -4.74 8.42
C ILE A 40 3.02 -3.30 8.03
N ILE A 41 3.42 -2.47 9.00
CA ILE A 41 3.82 -1.09 8.73
C ILE A 41 5.05 -1.06 7.82
N ALA A 42 6.05 -1.88 8.11
CA ALA A 42 7.27 -1.94 7.29
C ALA A 42 6.95 -2.37 5.85
N ASP A 43 6.08 -3.35 5.69
CA ASP A 43 5.67 -3.82 4.38
C ASP A 43 4.85 -2.77 3.63
N ALA A 44 4.03 -2.01 4.36
CA ALA A 44 3.26 -0.90 3.77
C ALA A 44 4.20 0.18 3.23
N VAL A 45 5.22 0.56 3.99
CA VAL A 45 6.21 1.55 3.56
C VAL A 45 6.99 1.03 2.34
N SER A 46 7.39 -0.24 2.37
CA SER A 46 8.10 -0.86 1.26
C SER A 46 7.25 -0.87 -0.02
N LEU A 47 5.98 -1.23 0.12
CA LEU A 47 5.03 -1.22 -1.00
C LEU A 47 4.88 0.19 -1.56
N ARG A 48 4.70 1.18 -0.70
CA ARG A 48 4.61 2.58 -1.13
C ARG A 48 5.83 3.00 -1.95
N ASN A 49 7.02 2.72 -1.41
CA ASN A 49 8.26 3.13 -2.06
C ASN A 49 8.42 2.48 -3.44
N ASP A 50 8.06 1.21 -3.55
CA ASP A 50 8.10 0.50 -4.82
C ASP A 50 7.10 1.09 -5.83
N LEU A 51 5.87 1.32 -5.40
CA LEU A 51 4.84 1.85 -6.27
C LEU A 51 5.15 3.28 -6.73
N ILE A 52 5.65 4.13 -5.83
CA ILE A 52 6.03 5.51 -6.18
C ILE A 52 7.19 5.49 -7.18
N ARG A 53 8.18 4.63 -6.96
CA ARG A 53 9.30 4.48 -7.89
C ARG A 53 8.78 4.07 -9.28
N ARG A 54 7.88 3.10 -9.34
CA ARG A 54 7.31 2.62 -10.59
C ARG A 54 6.47 3.69 -11.27
N ALA A 55 5.72 4.48 -10.50
CA ALA A 55 4.92 5.57 -11.05
C ALA A 55 5.79 6.67 -11.66
N ASN A 56 6.98 6.93 -11.06
CA ASN A 56 7.91 7.94 -11.55
C ASN A 56 8.70 7.47 -12.77
N ASN A 57 8.79 6.18 -13.00
CA ASN A 57 9.62 5.60 -14.05
C ASN A 57 8.79 4.72 -14.98
N PRO A 58 7.90 5.32 -15.80
CA PRO A 58 7.19 4.54 -16.80
C PRO A 58 8.18 3.97 -17.80
N GLU A 59 7.85 2.82 -18.37
CA GLU A 59 8.72 2.21 -19.36
C GLU A 59 9.03 3.19 -20.49
N LYS A 60 10.27 3.13 -20.99
CA LYS A 60 10.80 4.06 -21.99
C LYS A 60 10.22 3.84 -23.38
N ASN A 61 9.02 3.30 -23.49
CA ASN A 61 8.34 3.21 -24.76
C ASN A 61 7.44 4.42 -24.90
N ASP A 62 7.63 5.16 -25.97
CA ASP A 62 6.80 6.31 -26.29
C ASP A 62 5.38 5.90 -26.73
N ASP A 63 5.07 4.62 -26.62
CA ASP A 63 3.75 4.10 -26.97
C ASP A 63 2.74 4.42 -25.84
N PRO A 64 1.70 5.23 -26.14
CA PRO A 64 0.69 5.55 -25.13
C PRO A 64 0.00 4.34 -24.51
N LYS A 65 -0.12 3.25 -25.26
CA LYS A 65 -0.74 2.03 -24.75
C LYS A 65 0.13 1.36 -23.69
N SER A 66 1.44 1.32 -23.90
CA SER A 66 2.38 0.75 -22.94
C SER A 66 2.40 1.56 -21.65
N VAL A 67 2.38 2.88 -21.75
CA VAL A 67 2.34 3.77 -20.58
C VAL A 67 1.05 3.56 -19.80
N ARG A 68 -0.08 3.48 -20.50
CA ARG A 68 -1.37 3.24 -19.85
C ARG A 68 -1.38 1.89 -19.14
N SER A 69 -0.87 0.84 -19.79
CA SER A 69 -0.79 -0.50 -19.20
C SER A 69 0.08 -0.49 -17.96
N HIS A 70 1.19 0.24 -18.00
CA HIS A 70 2.09 0.37 -16.86
C HIS A 70 1.37 1.00 -15.66
N PHE A 71 0.65 2.09 -15.88
CA PHE A 71 -0.08 2.77 -14.80
C PHE A 71 -1.23 1.91 -14.26
N GLN A 72 -1.92 1.18 -15.14
CA GLN A 72 -2.97 0.26 -14.71
C GLN A 72 -2.40 -0.86 -13.85
N LEU A 73 -1.21 -1.35 -14.18
CA LEU A 73 -0.55 -2.39 -13.39
C LEU A 73 -0.14 -1.86 -12.02
N VAL A 74 0.41 -0.66 -11.96
CA VAL A 74 0.76 -0.02 -10.69
C VAL A 74 -0.48 0.14 -9.82
N GLU A 75 -1.58 0.61 -10.40
CA GLU A 75 -2.85 0.78 -9.69
C GLU A 75 -3.39 -0.56 -9.18
N LYS A 76 -3.35 -1.59 -10.02
CA LYS A 76 -3.77 -2.93 -9.62
C LYS A 76 -2.94 -3.44 -8.45
N ASP A 77 -1.62 -3.29 -8.53
CA ASP A 77 -0.72 -3.75 -7.49
C ASP A 77 -0.94 -2.97 -6.19
N LEU A 78 -1.32 -1.70 -6.28
CA LEU A 78 -1.69 -0.91 -5.11
C LEU A 78 -2.90 -1.54 -4.40
N PHE A 79 -3.97 -1.83 -5.13
CA PHE A 79 -5.17 -2.40 -4.53
C PHE A 79 -4.91 -3.81 -3.98
N VAL A 80 -4.20 -4.64 -4.73
CA VAL A 80 -3.87 -6.00 -4.27
C VAL A 80 -2.99 -5.95 -3.03
N GLY A 81 -1.97 -5.09 -3.04
CA GLY A 81 -1.04 -4.97 -1.93
C GLY A 81 -1.70 -4.44 -0.66
N THR A 82 -2.50 -3.39 -0.78
CA THR A 82 -3.21 -2.83 0.38
C THR A 82 -4.25 -3.79 0.92
N ASP A 83 -4.93 -4.53 0.05
CA ASP A 83 -5.89 -5.54 0.47
C ASP A 83 -5.22 -6.63 1.29
N LYS A 84 -4.05 -7.10 0.86
CA LYS A 84 -3.27 -8.08 1.61
C LYS A 84 -2.87 -7.57 2.99
N LEU A 85 -2.44 -6.31 3.07
CA LEU A 85 -2.05 -5.71 4.35
C LEU A 85 -3.25 -5.56 5.27
N CYS A 86 -4.38 -5.14 4.74
CA CYS A 86 -5.62 -5.04 5.52
C CYS A 86 -6.08 -6.40 6.02
N THR A 87 -5.94 -7.44 5.20
CA THR A 87 -6.28 -8.80 5.61
C THR A 87 -5.39 -9.27 6.75
N ARG A 88 -4.09 -8.99 6.68
CA ARG A 88 -3.16 -9.34 7.77
C ARG A 88 -3.56 -8.66 9.07
N LEU A 89 -3.91 -7.36 9.00
CA LEU A 89 -4.34 -6.62 10.18
C LEU A 89 -5.66 -7.15 10.73
N SER A 90 -6.60 -7.46 9.84
CA SER A 90 -7.89 -8.06 10.21
C SER A 90 -7.69 -9.40 10.92
N ASP A 91 -6.75 -10.20 10.45
CA ASP A 91 -6.43 -11.48 11.10
C ASP A 91 -5.91 -11.27 12.52
N LEU A 92 -5.16 -10.19 12.76
CA LEU A 92 -4.69 -9.85 14.10
C LEU A 92 -5.84 -9.49 15.03
N HIS A 93 -6.86 -8.79 14.52
CA HIS A 93 -8.06 -8.50 15.30
C HIS A 93 -8.74 -9.77 15.78
N GLY A 94 -8.76 -10.81 14.95
CA GLY A 94 -9.33 -12.08 15.31
C GLY A 94 -8.52 -12.86 16.35
N LYS A 95 -7.24 -12.50 16.56
CA LYS A 95 -6.36 -13.15 17.53
C LYS A 95 -6.30 -12.44 18.87
N VAL A 96 -6.91 -11.26 18.97
CA VAL A 96 -6.93 -10.50 20.21
C VAL A 96 -7.95 -11.13 21.17
N LYS A 97 -7.51 -11.34 22.39
CA LYS A 97 -8.38 -11.90 23.43
C LYS A 97 -9.03 -10.79 24.24
#